data_9c1dfc928f1c5a914bac2e4845649a0e
#
_entry.id   9c1dfc928f1c5a914bac2e4845649a0e
#
_cell.length_a   1.000
_cell.length_b   1.000
_cell.length_c   1.000
_cell.angle_alpha   90.00
_cell.angle_beta   90.00
_cell.angle_gamma   90.00
#
_symmetry.space_group_name_H-M   'P 1'
#
loop_
_entity.id
_entity.type
_entity.pdbx_description
1 polymer ?
#
loop_
_entity_poly.entity_id
_entity_poly.type
_entity_poly.pdbx_seq_one_letter_code
_entity_poly.pdbx_strand_id
1 'polypeptide(L)'
;MSKIKLTGSNSGYVEIDSAADAGNLTLSLPTSGTRLLSNTDNVFSGITTTGQLDINGSIDVSSTSVFNDDLTLTGASYNVVWDKSDNQLEFGTNAKLSFGASSDLQIFHDGTANNNVISGHLNSLNIRNYDTNSTNIN
;
A
#
# COMPACT_ATOMS: atom_id res chain seq x y z
N MET A 1 -12.02 7.34 40.66
CA MET A 1 -12.16 7.05 39.21
C MET A 1 -13.31 6.05 39.03
N SER A 2 -14.21 6.32 38.13
CA SER A 2 -15.32 5.41 37.86
C SER A 2 -14.96 4.52 36.69
N LYS A 3 -15.09 3.22 36.85
CA LYS A 3 -14.79 2.19 35.86
C LYS A 3 -16.07 1.47 35.48
N ILE A 4 -16.23 1.10 34.22
CA ILE A 4 -17.26 0.21 33.75
C ILE A 4 -16.65 -1.17 33.58
N LYS A 5 -17.14 -2.15 34.33
CA LYS A 5 -16.70 -3.53 34.26
C LYS A 5 -17.81 -4.41 33.68
N LEU A 6 -17.48 -5.09 32.59
CA LEU A 6 -18.34 -6.05 31.92
C LEU A 6 -17.80 -7.45 32.19
N THR A 7 -18.56 -8.28 32.89
CA THR A 7 -18.15 -9.64 33.26
C THR A 7 -18.62 -10.63 32.21
N GLY A 8 -17.71 -11.50 31.75
CA GLY A 8 -18.06 -12.62 30.88
C GLY A 8 -18.89 -13.68 31.57
N SER A 9 -19.70 -14.43 30.83
CA SER A 9 -20.60 -15.47 31.37
C SER A 9 -19.85 -16.67 31.96
N ASN A 10 -18.65 -16.95 31.46
CA ASN A 10 -17.87 -18.12 31.92
C ASN A 10 -16.68 -17.69 32.80
N SER A 11 -15.90 -16.75 32.35
CA SER A 11 -14.78 -16.19 33.13
C SER A 11 -14.26 -14.92 32.49
N GLY A 12 -13.52 -14.12 33.26
CA GLY A 12 -12.91 -12.88 32.80
C GLY A 12 -13.84 -11.68 32.77
N TYR A 13 -13.30 -10.54 32.43
CA TYR A 13 -14.05 -9.29 32.27
C TYR A 13 -13.36 -8.35 31.30
N VAL A 14 -14.12 -7.41 30.78
CA VAL A 14 -13.63 -6.22 30.07
C VAL A 14 -13.84 -5.01 30.96
N GLU A 15 -12.83 -4.20 31.10
CA GLU A 15 -12.91 -2.96 31.88
C GLU A 15 -12.67 -1.76 30.96
N ILE A 16 -13.56 -0.77 31.03
CA ILE A 16 -13.38 0.52 30.37
C ILE A 16 -12.99 1.50 31.46
N ASP A 17 -11.76 1.98 31.39
CA ASP A 17 -11.21 2.96 32.32
C ASP A 17 -10.91 4.28 31.60
N SER A 18 -11.17 5.38 32.29
CA SER A 18 -10.79 6.70 31.78
C SER A 18 -9.37 7.04 32.17
N ALA A 19 -8.60 7.65 31.28
CA ALA A 19 -7.32 8.27 31.65
C ALA A 19 -7.55 9.36 32.71
N ALA A 20 -6.51 9.66 33.51
CA ALA A 20 -6.59 10.67 34.57
C ALA A 20 -7.03 12.04 34.03
N ASP A 21 -6.59 12.39 32.82
CA ASP A 21 -6.87 13.64 32.12
C ASP A 21 -7.61 13.40 30.79
N ALA A 22 -8.69 12.61 30.83
CA ALA A 22 -9.42 12.21 29.60
C ALA A 22 -10.18 13.35 28.91
N GLY A 23 -10.40 14.49 29.60
CA GLY A 23 -11.26 15.56 29.06
C GLY A 23 -12.69 15.05 28.80
N ASN A 24 -13.37 15.67 27.84
CA ASN A 24 -14.70 15.23 27.41
C ASN A 24 -14.60 14.28 26.20
N LEU A 25 -14.38 12.99 26.47
CA LEU A 25 -14.34 11.95 25.43
C LEU A 25 -15.72 11.28 25.32
N THR A 26 -16.23 11.19 24.10
CA THR A 26 -17.45 10.44 23.80
C THR A 26 -17.09 9.15 23.09
N LEU A 27 -17.38 8.01 23.70
CA LEU A 27 -17.34 6.70 23.05
C LEU A 27 -18.75 6.35 22.59
N SER A 28 -19.01 6.46 21.30
CA SER A 28 -20.28 6.04 20.71
C SER A 28 -20.23 4.57 20.33
N LEU A 29 -21.07 3.76 20.93
CA LEU A 29 -21.21 2.35 20.57
C LEU A 29 -22.17 2.22 19.38
N PRO A 30 -21.92 1.27 18.46
CA PRO A 30 -22.84 1.02 17.36
C PRO A 30 -24.22 0.58 17.86
N THR A 31 -25.27 1.09 17.23
CA THR A 31 -26.66 0.79 17.58
C THR A 31 -27.18 -0.54 17.04
N SER A 32 -26.44 -1.19 16.14
CA SER A 32 -26.76 -2.49 15.55
C SER A 32 -25.53 -3.34 15.34
N GLY A 33 -25.55 -4.56 15.78
CA GLY A 33 -24.71 -5.75 15.49
C GLY A 33 -23.22 -5.65 15.15
N THR A 34 -22.64 -4.47 15.17
CA THR A 34 -21.23 -4.25 14.80
C THR A 34 -20.34 -4.34 16.05
N ARG A 35 -19.31 -5.15 15.99
CA ARG A 35 -18.32 -5.26 17.06
C ARG A 35 -17.32 -4.10 16.97
N LEU A 36 -16.92 -3.55 18.12
CA LEU A 36 -15.86 -2.56 18.17
C LEU A 36 -14.50 -3.14 17.74
N LEU A 37 -14.20 -4.35 18.17
CA LEU A 37 -13.01 -5.11 17.78
C LEU A 37 -13.33 -6.61 17.88
N SER A 38 -12.94 -7.37 16.90
CA SER A 38 -13.03 -8.82 16.87
C SER A 38 -11.71 -9.38 16.35
N ASN A 39 -11.32 -10.54 16.81
CA ASN A 39 -10.15 -11.22 16.23
C ASN A 39 -10.41 -11.87 14.87
N THR A 40 -11.63 -11.80 14.36
CA THR A 40 -12.02 -12.37 13.07
C THR A 40 -12.61 -11.36 12.09
N ASP A 41 -13.41 -10.37 12.58
CA ASP A 41 -14.14 -9.46 11.69
C ASP A 41 -14.13 -8.03 12.26
N ASN A 42 -13.07 -7.28 11.97
CA ASN A 42 -13.00 -5.87 12.32
C ASN A 42 -13.44 -5.01 11.14
N VAL A 43 -14.60 -4.39 11.26
CA VAL A 43 -15.08 -3.41 10.27
C VAL A 43 -14.88 -2.01 10.84
N PHE A 44 -13.97 -1.26 10.22
CA PHE A 44 -13.77 0.15 10.51
C PHE A 44 -14.47 0.96 9.41
N SER A 45 -15.51 1.69 9.76
CA SER A 45 -16.18 2.63 8.86
C SER A 45 -15.75 4.05 9.20
N GLY A 46 -15.11 4.72 8.25
CA GLY A 46 -14.71 6.12 8.42
C GLY A 46 -13.52 6.31 9.38
N ILE A 47 -12.44 5.57 9.20
CA ILE A 47 -11.22 5.76 10.01
C ILE A 47 -10.55 7.07 9.59
N THR A 48 -10.37 7.97 10.55
CA THR A 48 -9.49 9.14 10.43
C THR A 48 -8.29 8.92 11.33
N THR A 49 -7.11 8.74 10.75
CA THR A 49 -5.84 8.65 11.52
C THR A 49 -5.07 9.95 11.38
N THR A 50 -4.50 10.41 12.48
CA THR A 50 -3.56 11.55 12.47
C THR A 50 -2.11 11.09 12.58
N GLY A 51 -1.89 9.79 12.63
CA GLY A 51 -0.59 9.13 12.73
C GLY A 51 -0.44 7.98 11.73
N GLN A 52 0.44 7.07 12.02
CA GLN A 52 0.72 5.89 11.21
C GLN A 52 -0.35 4.81 11.41
N LEU A 53 -0.79 4.19 10.32
CA LEU A 53 -1.53 2.93 10.32
C LEU A 53 -0.57 1.82 9.91
N ASP A 54 -0.23 0.92 10.84
CA ASP A 54 0.61 -0.25 10.58
C ASP A 54 -0.27 -1.48 10.32
N ILE A 55 -0.12 -2.11 9.16
CA ILE A 55 -0.87 -3.30 8.76
C ILE A 55 0.12 -4.44 8.53
N ASN A 56 0.16 -5.38 9.46
CA ASN A 56 0.98 -6.61 9.36
C ASN A 56 0.23 -7.71 8.61
N GLY A 57 -0.13 -7.45 7.37
CA GLY A 57 -0.90 -8.39 6.54
C GLY A 57 -1.16 -7.83 5.15
N SER A 58 -2.04 -8.50 4.41
CA SER A 58 -2.46 -8.03 3.09
C SER A 58 -3.47 -6.90 3.21
N ILE A 59 -3.40 -5.96 2.28
CA ILE A 59 -4.43 -4.93 2.05
C ILE A 59 -5.18 -5.34 0.80
N ASP A 60 -6.47 -5.63 0.92
CA ASP A 60 -7.39 -5.86 -0.21
C ASP A 60 -8.27 -4.63 -0.38
N VAL A 61 -8.19 -4.00 -1.54
CA VAL A 61 -8.97 -2.81 -1.87
C VAL A 61 -9.87 -3.12 -3.06
N SER A 62 -11.13 -3.34 -2.79
CA SER A 62 -12.14 -3.66 -3.82
C SER A 62 -12.59 -2.45 -4.65
N SER A 63 -12.06 -1.27 -4.40
CA SER A 63 -12.42 -0.02 -5.09
C SER A 63 -11.16 0.83 -5.36
N THR A 64 -11.33 2.11 -5.57
CA THR A 64 -10.23 3.04 -5.85
C THR A 64 -9.42 3.34 -4.59
N SER A 65 -8.11 3.30 -4.70
CA SER A 65 -7.17 3.84 -3.71
C SER A 65 -6.62 5.18 -4.20
N VAL A 66 -6.56 6.16 -3.32
CA VAL A 66 -5.99 7.48 -3.59
C VAL A 66 -4.84 7.73 -2.63
N PHE A 67 -3.65 7.93 -3.18
CA PHE A 67 -2.46 8.32 -2.44
C PHE A 67 -2.20 9.80 -2.71
N ASN A 68 -2.30 10.62 -1.67
CA ASN A 68 -2.15 12.09 -1.80
C ASN A 68 -0.70 12.57 -1.59
N ASP A 69 0.21 11.65 -1.42
CA ASP A 69 1.64 11.88 -1.22
C ASP A 69 2.44 10.78 -1.92
N ASP A 70 3.75 10.73 -1.70
CA ASP A 70 4.60 9.71 -2.28
C ASP A 70 4.18 8.29 -1.85
N LEU A 71 4.31 7.35 -2.77
CA LEU A 71 4.11 5.94 -2.50
C LEU A 71 5.39 5.16 -2.78
N THR A 72 5.98 4.60 -1.73
CA THR A 72 7.18 3.75 -1.86
C THR A 72 6.80 2.28 -1.85
N LEU A 73 7.18 1.57 -2.91
CA LEU A 73 7.18 0.11 -3.00
C LEU A 73 8.59 -0.38 -2.67
N THR A 74 8.77 -0.90 -1.46
CA THR A 74 10.08 -1.35 -0.98
C THR A 74 10.42 -2.73 -1.49
N GLY A 75 11.49 -2.85 -2.27
CA GLY A 75 12.07 -4.13 -2.68
C GLY A 75 13.20 -4.58 -1.74
N ALA A 76 13.70 -5.79 -1.95
CA ALA A 76 14.79 -6.34 -1.15
C ALA A 76 16.10 -5.53 -1.25
N SER A 77 16.36 -4.91 -2.39
CA SER A 77 17.58 -4.12 -2.64
C SER A 77 17.30 -2.78 -3.32
N TYR A 78 16.25 -2.69 -4.10
CA TYR A 78 15.91 -1.51 -4.90
C TYR A 78 14.43 -1.20 -4.77
N ASN A 79 14.09 0.09 -4.70
CA ASN A 79 12.72 0.57 -4.53
C ASN A 79 12.16 1.12 -5.83
N VAL A 80 10.82 1.17 -5.88
CA VAL A 80 10.06 1.95 -6.85
C VAL A 80 9.25 2.98 -6.09
N VAL A 81 9.29 4.23 -6.53
CA VAL A 81 8.62 5.34 -5.85
C VAL A 81 7.72 6.07 -6.84
N TRP A 82 6.45 6.27 -6.50
CA TRP A 82 5.65 7.33 -7.08
C TRP A 82 6.04 8.62 -6.37
N ASP A 83 6.75 9.51 -7.04
CA ASP A 83 7.08 10.86 -6.57
C ASP A 83 6.02 11.84 -7.04
N LYS A 84 5.23 12.33 -6.10
CA LYS A 84 4.17 13.28 -6.39
C LYS A 84 4.71 14.64 -6.80
N SER A 85 5.83 15.07 -6.25
CA SER A 85 6.39 16.39 -6.51
C SER A 85 6.88 16.52 -7.96
N ASP A 86 7.44 15.44 -8.50
CA ASP A 86 7.96 15.37 -9.86
C ASP A 86 6.98 14.74 -10.87
N ASN A 87 5.84 14.21 -10.39
CA ASN A 87 4.85 13.48 -11.18
C ASN A 87 5.47 12.28 -11.94
N GLN A 88 6.35 11.52 -11.27
CA GLN A 88 7.10 10.42 -11.87
C GLN A 88 6.94 9.13 -11.07
N LEU A 89 6.97 8.01 -11.79
CA LEU A 89 7.18 6.70 -11.20
C LEU A 89 8.66 6.34 -11.36
N GLU A 90 9.40 6.44 -10.29
CA GLU A 90 10.84 6.30 -10.28
C GLU A 90 11.27 4.87 -9.94
N PHE A 91 12.07 4.28 -10.81
CA PHE A 91 12.74 3.01 -10.56
C PHE A 91 14.16 3.30 -10.10
N GLY A 92 14.50 2.97 -8.87
CA GLY A 92 15.87 3.10 -8.37
C GLY A 92 16.86 2.35 -9.24
N THR A 93 18.13 2.75 -9.21
CA THR A 93 19.21 2.08 -9.95
C THR A 93 19.16 0.57 -9.75
N ASN A 94 19.16 -0.20 -10.85
CA ASN A 94 18.95 -1.64 -10.91
C ASN A 94 17.55 -2.15 -10.55
N ALA A 95 16.61 -1.30 -10.13
CA ALA A 95 15.19 -1.68 -10.09
C ALA A 95 14.69 -1.89 -11.52
N LYS A 96 13.85 -2.90 -11.74
CA LYS A 96 13.43 -3.31 -13.07
C LYS A 96 11.92 -3.25 -13.23
N LEU A 97 11.48 -2.68 -14.34
CA LEU A 97 10.13 -2.90 -14.85
C LEU A 97 10.18 -4.16 -15.71
N SER A 98 9.48 -5.21 -15.29
CA SER A 98 9.50 -6.53 -15.94
C SER A 98 8.12 -6.92 -16.44
N PHE A 99 8.07 -7.52 -17.63
CA PHE A 99 6.87 -8.07 -18.24
C PHE A 99 7.10 -9.55 -18.61
N GLY A 100 6.04 -10.35 -18.51
CA GLY A 100 6.08 -11.78 -18.77
C GLY A 100 6.47 -12.62 -17.54
N ALA A 101 6.13 -13.91 -17.56
CA ALA A 101 6.30 -14.81 -16.42
C ALA A 101 7.76 -15.07 -16.02
N SER A 102 8.68 -14.94 -16.98
CA SER A 102 10.12 -15.14 -16.80
C SER A 102 10.92 -13.85 -17.03
N SER A 103 10.28 -12.69 -16.80
CA SER A 103 10.90 -11.38 -17.09
C SER A 103 11.31 -11.26 -18.55
N ASP A 104 10.43 -11.64 -19.47
CA ASP A 104 10.72 -11.73 -20.92
C ASP A 104 11.10 -10.38 -21.53
N LEU A 105 10.55 -9.27 -21.00
CA LEU A 105 10.98 -7.91 -21.32
C LEU A 105 11.30 -7.16 -20.03
N GLN A 106 12.43 -6.49 -19.99
CA GLN A 106 12.87 -5.64 -18.88
C GLN A 106 13.26 -4.24 -19.35
N ILE A 107 12.94 -3.23 -18.56
CA ILE A 107 13.40 -1.84 -18.72
C ILE A 107 14.01 -1.41 -17.39
N PHE A 108 15.25 -0.95 -17.40
CA PHE A 108 15.96 -0.55 -16.18
C PHE A 108 17.23 0.27 -16.48
N HIS A 109 17.76 0.93 -15.45
CA HIS A 109 19.09 1.50 -15.46
C HIS A 109 20.07 0.53 -14.79
N ASP A 110 21.08 0.05 -15.54
CA ASP A 110 22.17 -0.77 -15.00
C ASP A 110 23.23 0.13 -14.35
N GLY A 111 23.26 0.15 -13.02
CA GLY A 111 24.23 0.96 -12.28
C GLY A 111 25.66 0.46 -12.35
N THR A 112 25.89 -0.80 -12.73
CA THR A 112 27.24 -1.35 -12.88
C THR A 112 27.87 -0.91 -14.21
N ALA A 113 27.12 -1.03 -15.30
CA ALA A 113 27.56 -0.63 -16.64
C ALA A 113 27.21 0.83 -16.96
N ASN A 114 26.43 1.51 -16.09
CA ASN A 114 25.90 2.87 -16.28
C ASN A 114 25.13 3.02 -17.60
N ASN A 115 24.31 2.04 -17.94
CA ASN A 115 23.55 1.99 -19.18
C ASN A 115 22.03 1.97 -18.90
N ASN A 116 21.26 2.61 -19.80
CA ASN A 116 19.83 2.42 -19.88
C ASN A 116 19.53 1.21 -20.77
N VAL A 117 18.78 0.26 -20.26
CA VAL A 117 18.58 -1.04 -20.90
C VAL A 117 17.12 -1.31 -21.18
N ILE A 118 16.80 -1.71 -22.42
CA ILE A 118 15.56 -2.39 -22.79
C ILE A 118 15.98 -3.77 -23.29
N SER A 119 15.67 -4.83 -22.54
CA SER A 119 16.13 -6.19 -22.81
C SER A 119 14.96 -7.15 -23.03
N GLY A 120 14.94 -7.83 -24.16
CA GLY A 120 14.11 -9.00 -24.42
C GLY A 120 14.91 -10.29 -24.11
N HIS A 121 14.34 -11.23 -23.37
CA HIS A 121 15.10 -12.40 -22.91
C HIS A 121 15.06 -13.60 -23.87
N LEU A 122 13.95 -13.96 -24.44
CA LEU A 122 13.82 -15.19 -25.26
C LEU A 122 13.37 -14.96 -26.69
N ASN A 123 12.86 -13.78 -27.02
CA ASN A 123 12.27 -13.48 -28.32
C ASN A 123 12.72 -12.13 -28.82
N SER A 124 12.43 -11.86 -30.09
CA SER A 124 12.74 -10.57 -30.70
C SER A 124 11.98 -9.43 -30.01
N LEU A 125 12.64 -8.35 -29.68
CA LEU A 125 12.04 -7.10 -29.28
C LEU A 125 11.43 -6.43 -30.53
N ASN A 126 10.11 -6.40 -30.62
CA ASN A 126 9.40 -5.74 -31.71
C ASN A 126 8.89 -4.37 -31.26
N ILE A 127 9.47 -3.30 -31.78
CA ILE A 127 9.00 -1.94 -31.61
C ILE A 127 8.15 -1.59 -32.85
N ARG A 128 6.85 -1.43 -32.69
CA ARG A 128 5.91 -1.19 -33.81
C ARG A 128 5.18 0.12 -33.62
N ASN A 129 5.14 0.92 -34.66
CA ASN A 129 4.20 2.02 -34.79
C ASN A 129 3.02 1.56 -35.66
N TYR A 130 1.82 1.69 -35.16
CA TYR A 130 0.59 1.38 -35.89
C TYR A 130 0.00 2.59 -36.62
N ASP A 131 0.63 3.78 -36.52
CA ASP A 131 0.22 4.95 -37.27
C ASP A 131 0.89 4.94 -38.64
N THR A 132 0.16 5.37 -39.67
CA THR A 132 0.58 5.32 -41.07
C THR A 132 1.65 6.34 -41.43
N ASN A 133 2.06 7.22 -40.52
CA ASN A 133 3.05 8.26 -40.74
C ASN A 133 4.33 8.05 -39.92
N SER A 134 5.29 7.42 -40.52
CA SER A 134 6.72 7.29 -40.18
C SER A 134 7.10 6.59 -38.86
N THR A 135 7.79 5.48 -39.02
CA THR A 135 8.65 4.86 -38.00
C THR A 135 10.06 5.40 -38.15
N ASN A 136 10.52 6.20 -37.21
CA ASN A 136 11.93 6.51 -37.07
C ASN A 136 12.45 5.89 -35.77
N ILE A 137 13.15 4.77 -35.89
CA ILE A 137 14.06 4.24 -34.84
C ILE A 137 15.45 4.53 -35.37
N ASN A 138 16.07 5.60 -34.86
CA ASN A 138 17.46 5.96 -35.16
C ASN A 138 18.37 5.39 -34.09
#